data_f43f7c13a619d7c718c9cd97bc66ec55
#
_entry.id   f43f7c13a619d7c718c9cd97bc66ec55
#
_cell.length_a   1.000
_cell.length_b   1.000
_cell.length_c   1.000
_cell.angle_alpha   90.00
_cell.angle_beta   90.00
_cell.angle_gamma   90.00
#
_symmetry.space_group_name_H-M   'P 1'
#
loop_
_entity.id
_entity.type
_entity.pdbx_description
1 polymer ?
#
loop_
_entity_poly.entity_id
_entity_poly.type
_entity_poly.pdbx_seq_one_letter_code
_entity_poly.pdbx_strand_id
1 'polypeptide(L)'
;MYNRSMMRILSALWLAAAAAVSALAGDDAEATKLYEEGRKLYLDGAYYKSGQLFAEAEERAESNAVKANSLLAQIGAWRMCELYYREFKAIEKILTLYPEYADFASLVNREYELGDEYSRGKRDPAFWALRFIPWLVEEDHSEEILKRALERAPFSPFGPRAHLRLAYIYDQAGKVRDSIDQLREIVRDYPNSEQHKYAMLALAEGLLELSRRGDGDGAYIREAADVLARFKERYPDSEEDDWVRRKLLESKDIQAQRIYDMAEFYRKSGRKEAAERYLAKVVSEYPESLPAARSEEELVELDKSFLPGDFRPDPESRLPKIVAYPLPREAQRILIAPGGDHHNLVPIYDLKRKEPEAPAPAENGDGSASPDAPAAPGGKTATPEDGK
;
A
#
# COMPACT_ATOMS: atom_id res chain seq x y z
N MET A 1 22.46 14.68 8.14
CA MET A 1 23.93 14.63 7.87
C MET A 1 24.11 14.02 6.47
N TYR A 2 24.14 14.84 5.45
CA TYR A 2 24.34 14.40 4.07
C TYR A 2 25.73 13.77 3.91
N ASN A 3 25.75 12.57 3.35
CA ASN A 3 26.94 11.73 3.23
C ASN A 3 27.95 12.36 2.22
N ARG A 4 29.11 12.79 2.69
CA ARG A 4 30.20 13.37 1.89
C ARG A 4 30.68 12.47 0.73
N SER A 5 30.39 11.18 0.77
CA SER A 5 30.66 10.23 -0.30
C SER A 5 29.75 10.42 -1.52
N MET A 6 28.49 10.74 -1.30
CA MET A 6 27.52 11.02 -2.38
C MET A 6 27.85 12.31 -3.13
N MET A 7 28.33 13.34 -2.42
CA MET A 7 28.83 14.57 -3.05
C MET A 7 30.05 14.33 -3.96
N ARG A 8 30.92 13.38 -3.60
CA ARG A 8 32.10 13.03 -4.43
C ARG A 8 31.74 12.24 -5.68
N ILE A 9 30.72 11.40 -5.64
CA ILE A 9 30.21 10.66 -6.82
C ILE A 9 29.49 11.61 -7.78
N LEU A 10 28.70 12.53 -7.28
CA LEU A 10 28.07 13.58 -8.08
C LEU A 10 29.10 14.51 -8.71
N SER A 11 30.17 14.88 -8.00
CA SER A 11 31.25 15.71 -8.57
C SER A 11 32.07 14.98 -9.64
N ALA A 12 32.23 13.66 -9.55
CA ALA A 12 32.95 12.87 -10.56
C ALA A 12 32.13 12.72 -11.87
N LEU A 13 30.83 12.53 -11.78
CA LEU A 13 29.91 12.55 -12.92
C LEU A 13 29.88 13.92 -13.61
N TRP A 14 29.94 15.01 -12.83
CA TRP A 14 30.03 16.37 -13.35
C TRP A 14 31.33 16.69 -14.10
N LEU A 15 32.45 16.15 -13.63
CA LEU A 15 33.76 16.35 -14.28
C LEU A 15 33.87 15.60 -15.61
N ALA A 16 33.24 14.44 -15.75
CA ALA A 16 33.19 13.69 -17.00
C ALA A 16 32.30 14.38 -18.07
N ALA A 17 31.16 14.94 -17.65
CA ALA A 17 30.28 15.72 -18.54
C ALA A 17 30.94 17.02 -19.05
N ALA A 18 31.75 17.69 -18.22
CA ALA A 18 32.43 18.92 -18.59
C ALA A 18 33.48 18.73 -19.70
N ALA A 19 34.12 17.57 -19.80
CA ALA A 19 35.10 17.27 -20.85
C ALA A 19 34.45 17.01 -22.22
N ALA A 20 33.22 16.52 -22.26
CA ALA A 20 32.49 16.23 -23.50
C ALA A 20 31.93 17.51 -24.17
N VAL A 21 31.55 18.51 -23.40
CA VAL A 21 30.94 19.76 -23.90
C VAL A 21 31.97 20.61 -24.69
N SER A 22 33.26 20.53 -24.33
CA SER A 22 34.30 21.33 -25.03
C SER A 22 34.59 20.91 -26.48
N ALA A 23 34.09 19.75 -26.92
CA ALA A 23 34.34 19.22 -28.26
C ALA A 23 33.26 19.54 -29.28
N LEU A 24 32.13 20.15 -28.88
CA LEU A 24 30.93 20.39 -29.71
C LEU A 24 30.76 21.89 -30.11
N ALA A 25 31.82 22.65 -30.12
CA ALA A 25 31.79 24.12 -30.27
C ALA A 25 31.58 24.59 -31.72
N GLY A 26 30.41 24.38 -32.32
CA GLY A 26 30.06 24.98 -33.63
C GLY A 26 28.67 25.63 -33.59
N ASP A 27 27.65 24.79 -33.46
CA ASP A 27 26.25 25.22 -33.62
C ASP A 27 25.52 25.49 -32.28
N ASP A 28 26.09 25.05 -31.13
CA ASP A 28 25.48 25.16 -29.80
C ASP A 28 26.14 26.21 -28.88
N ALA A 29 26.79 27.23 -29.41
CA ALA A 29 27.57 28.18 -28.60
C ALA A 29 26.75 28.94 -27.53
N GLU A 30 25.52 29.31 -27.84
CA GLU A 30 24.62 29.98 -26.87
C GLU A 30 24.14 29.05 -25.81
N ALA A 31 23.73 27.83 -26.16
CA ALA A 31 23.30 26.81 -25.24
C ALA A 31 24.45 26.40 -24.27
N THR A 32 25.66 26.26 -24.80
CA THR A 32 26.85 25.98 -24.01
C THR A 32 27.16 27.09 -23.00
N LYS A 33 27.00 28.36 -23.43
CA LYS A 33 27.18 29.51 -22.53
C LYS A 33 26.18 29.48 -21.37
N LEU A 34 24.90 29.27 -21.66
CA LEU A 34 23.84 29.13 -20.63
C LEU A 34 24.13 27.94 -19.67
N TYR A 35 24.57 26.81 -20.21
CA TYR A 35 24.98 25.66 -19.44
C TYR A 35 26.13 25.99 -18.46
N GLU A 36 27.18 26.66 -18.90
CA GLU A 36 28.29 27.05 -18.04
C GLU A 36 27.91 28.12 -17.00
N GLU A 37 27.02 29.04 -17.33
CA GLU A 37 26.43 29.98 -16.35
C GLU A 37 25.59 29.23 -15.33
N GLY A 38 24.75 28.26 -15.73
CA GLY A 38 23.97 27.40 -14.87
C GLY A 38 24.87 26.59 -13.93
N ARG A 39 25.96 26.04 -14.46
CA ARG A 39 26.96 25.29 -13.68
C ARG A 39 27.62 26.15 -12.60
N LYS A 40 27.93 27.40 -12.91
CA LYS A 40 28.45 28.37 -11.95
C LYS A 40 27.48 28.59 -10.79
N LEU A 41 26.20 28.85 -11.12
CA LEU A 41 25.15 29.02 -10.12
C LEU A 41 24.91 27.76 -9.27
N TYR A 42 25.07 26.58 -9.87
CA TYR A 42 24.97 25.32 -9.14
C TYR A 42 26.06 25.21 -8.07
N LEU A 43 27.31 25.54 -8.43
CA LEU A 43 28.45 25.54 -7.52
C LEU A 43 28.30 26.59 -6.39
N ASP A 44 27.67 27.71 -6.69
CA ASP A 44 27.36 28.78 -5.75
C ASP A 44 26.14 28.46 -4.85
N GLY A 45 25.48 27.30 -5.04
CA GLY A 45 24.30 26.86 -4.28
C GLY A 45 22.99 27.50 -4.75
N ALA A 46 22.98 28.24 -5.84
CA ALA A 46 21.79 28.87 -6.40
C ALA A 46 21.01 27.88 -7.32
N TYR A 47 20.67 26.71 -6.78
CA TYR A 47 20.17 25.55 -7.52
C TYR A 47 18.92 25.82 -8.36
N TYR A 48 17.95 26.59 -7.86
CA TYR A 48 16.74 26.90 -8.60
C TYR A 48 17.03 27.69 -9.90
N LYS A 49 17.85 28.74 -9.79
CA LYS A 49 18.26 29.52 -10.97
C LYS A 49 19.14 28.71 -11.92
N SER A 50 20.00 27.87 -11.37
CA SER A 50 20.81 26.93 -12.14
C SER A 50 19.93 26.00 -12.97
N GLY A 51 18.90 25.40 -12.36
CA GLY A 51 17.95 24.53 -13.05
C GLY A 51 17.19 25.25 -14.19
N GLN A 52 16.85 26.54 -13.99
CA GLN A 52 16.23 27.35 -15.04
C GLN A 52 17.18 27.58 -16.22
N LEU A 53 18.45 27.91 -15.95
CA LEU A 53 19.44 28.10 -17.04
C LEU A 53 19.74 26.80 -17.78
N PHE A 54 19.78 25.64 -17.09
CA PHE A 54 19.91 24.36 -17.76
C PHE A 54 18.68 24.02 -18.61
N ALA A 55 17.47 24.41 -18.20
CA ALA A 55 16.28 24.24 -19.01
C ALA A 55 16.34 25.12 -20.27
N GLU A 56 16.78 26.36 -20.13
CA GLU A 56 16.96 27.26 -21.24
C GLU A 56 18.09 26.79 -22.20
N ALA A 57 19.17 26.24 -21.65
CA ALA A 57 20.24 25.66 -22.46
C ALA A 57 19.74 24.43 -23.26
N GLU A 58 18.91 23.60 -22.68
CA GLU A 58 18.30 22.43 -23.34
C GLU A 58 17.38 22.90 -24.49
N GLU A 59 16.57 23.93 -24.28
CA GLU A 59 15.66 24.48 -25.32
C GLU A 59 16.40 25.09 -26.51
N ARG A 60 17.54 25.74 -26.25
CA ARG A 60 18.32 26.41 -27.30
C ARG A 60 19.35 25.53 -28.00
N ALA A 61 19.67 24.39 -27.40
CA ALA A 61 20.62 23.47 -27.98
C ALA A 61 20.10 22.86 -29.29
N GLU A 62 20.98 22.66 -30.25
CA GLU A 62 20.66 21.94 -31.49
C GLU A 62 21.09 20.48 -31.41
N SER A 63 22.26 20.20 -30.83
CA SER A 63 22.77 18.82 -30.70
C SER A 63 22.13 18.04 -29.54
N ASN A 64 21.87 16.74 -29.79
CA ASN A 64 21.33 15.84 -28.78
C ASN A 64 22.25 15.71 -27.55
N ALA A 65 23.56 15.80 -27.75
CA ALA A 65 24.51 15.72 -26.66
C ALA A 65 24.40 16.88 -25.67
N VAL A 66 24.25 18.13 -26.19
CA VAL A 66 24.07 19.31 -25.33
C VAL A 66 22.72 19.27 -24.64
N LYS A 67 21.64 18.86 -25.35
CA LYS A 67 20.30 18.66 -24.75
C LYS A 67 20.34 17.66 -23.61
N ALA A 68 20.92 16.50 -23.84
CA ALA A 68 21.03 15.45 -22.83
C ALA A 68 21.85 15.89 -21.61
N ASN A 69 23.00 16.53 -21.83
CA ASN A 69 23.82 17.05 -20.73
C ASN A 69 23.07 18.12 -19.91
N SER A 70 22.31 18.98 -20.59
CA SER A 70 21.50 20.00 -19.94
C SER A 70 20.37 19.37 -19.11
N LEU A 71 19.72 18.31 -19.60
CA LEU A 71 18.71 17.54 -18.84
C LEU A 71 19.33 16.84 -17.61
N LEU A 72 20.50 16.22 -17.76
CA LEU A 72 21.21 15.62 -16.60
C LEU A 72 21.54 16.66 -15.54
N ALA A 73 21.96 17.85 -15.97
CA ALA A 73 22.25 18.97 -15.07
C ALA A 73 20.97 19.51 -14.39
N GLN A 74 19.84 19.58 -15.12
CA GLN A 74 18.53 19.91 -14.56
C GLN A 74 18.12 18.94 -13.47
N ILE A 75 18.22 17.62 -13.72
CA ILE A 75 17.92 16.58 -12.73
C ILE A 75 18.68 16.84 -11.43
N GLY A 76 19.99 17.12 -11.53
CA GLY A 76 20.80 17.48 -10.37
C GLY A 76 20.33 18.73 -9.63
N ALA A 77 19.99 19.79 -10.38
CA ALA A 77 19.55 21.06 -9.82
C ALA A 77 18.17 20.96 -9.15
N TRP A 78 17.20 20.29 -9.77
CA TRP A 78 15.88 20.10 -9.21
C TRP A 78 15.91 19.20 -7.97
N ARG A 79 16.75 18.15 -7.97
CA ARG A 79 16.99 17.31 -6.80
C ARG A 79 17.48 18.11 -5.60
N MET A 80 18.43 19.04 -5.81
CA MET A 80 18.94 19.90 -4.75
C MET A 80 17.90 20.92 -4.23
N CYS A 81 16.89 21.22 -5.03
CA CYS A 81 15.75 22.05 -4.63
C CYS A 81 14.61 21.27 -3.98
N GLU A 82 14.67 19.94 -3.97
CA GLU A 82 13.56 19.06 -3.60
C GLU A 82 12.30 19.33 -4.46
N LEU A 83 12.50 19.64 -5.74
CA LEU A 83 11.44 19.82 -6.73
C LEU A 83 11.26 18.52 -7.51
N TYR A 84 10.56 17.59 -6.86
CA TYR A 84 10.46 16.18 -7.25
C TYR A 84 9.78 15.98 -8.61
N TYR A 85 8.70 16.73 -8.89
CA TYR A 85 8.01 16.60 -10.17
C TYR A 85 8.80 17.19 -11.32
N ARG A 86 9.51 18.30 -11.08
CA ARG A 86 10.43 18.85 -12.10
C ARG A 86 11.62 17.92 -12.36
N GLU A 87 12.15 17.29 -11.32
CA GLU A 87 13.19 16.25 -11.45
C GLU A 87 12.64 15.09 -12.30
N PHE A 88 11.44 14.58 -11.99
CA PHE A 88 10.77 13.54 -12.75
C PHE A 88 10.58 13.91 -14.23
N LYS A 89 10.06 15.10 -14.53
CA LYS A 89 9.88 15.55 -15.94
C LYS A 89 11.19 15.59 -16.72
N ALA A 90 12.29 15.98 -16.09
CA ALA A 90 13.60 15.97 -16.73
C ALA A 90 14.10 14.51 -16.96
N ILE A 91 13.87 13.61 -16.02
CA ILE A 91 14.16 12.16 -16.16
C ILE A 91 13.31 11.57 -17.28
N GLU A 92 12.00 11.83 -17.30
CA GLU A 92 11.11 11.41 -18.37
C GLU A 92 11.62 11.81 -19.76
N LYS A 93 12.03 13.08 -19.87
CA LYS A 93 12.47 13.66 -21.14
C LYS A 93 13.77 12.99 -21.63
N ILE A 94 14.76 12.82 -20.76
CA ILE A 94 16.02 12.20 -21.15
C ILE A 94 15.86 10.71 -21.49
N LEU A 95 15.09 9.96 -20.69
CA LEU A 95 14.87 8.52 -20.93
C LEU A 95 14.06 8.26 -22.20
N THR A 96 13.21 9.22 -22.62
CA THR A 96 12.38 9.09 -23.81
C THR A 96 13.06 9.57 -25.07
N LEU A 97 13.78 10.71 -25.02
CA LEU A 97 14.32 11.37 -26.19
C LEU A 97 15.81 11.10 -26.43
N TYR A 98 16.58 10.85 -25.35
CA TYR A 98 18.02 10.72 -25.38
C TYR A 98 18.54 9.55 -24.52
N PRO A 99 17.96 8.34 -24.65
CA PRO A 99 18.28 7.21 -23.77
C PRO A 99 19.75 6.79 -23.85
N GLU A 100 20.43 7.04 -24.97
CA GLU A 100 21.83 6.70 -25.19
C GLU A 100 22.81 7.53 -24.34
N TYR A 101 22.36 8.67 -23.81
CA TYR A 101 23.15 9.54 -22.92
C TYR A 101 22.85 9.32 -21.45
N ALA A 102 21.92 8.43 -21.12
CA ALA A 102 21.40 8.26 -19.77
C ALA A 102 21.87 6.94 -19.14
N ASP A 103 22.18 6.98 -17.86
CA ASP A 103 22.20 5.75 -17.04
C ASP A 103 20.75 5.34 -16.75
N PHE A 104 20.21 4.50 -17.65
CA PHE A 104 18.82 4.04 -17.58
C PHE A 104 18.45 3.47 -16.21
N ALA A 105 19.29 2.55 -15.69
CA ALA A 105 18.99 1.87 -14.42
C ALA A 105 18.95 2.85 -13.24
N SER A 106 19.90 3.76 -13.17
CA SER A 106 19.97 4.77 -12.10
C SER A 106 18.77 5.73 -12.15
N LEU A 107 18.39 6.18 -13.35
CA LEU A 107 17.30 7.12 -13.50
C LEU A 107 15.92 6.48 -13.25
N VAL A 108 15.69 5.25 -13.69
CA VAL A 108 14.44 4.52 -13.38
C VAL A 108 14.34 4.21 -11.89
N ASN A 109 15.43 3.81 -11.24
CA ASN A 109 15.44 3.66 -9.79
C ASN A 109 15.07 4.98 -9.09
N ARG A 110 15.56 6.10 -9.63
CA ARG A 110 15.19 7.42 -9.10
C ARG A 110 13.72 7.75 -9.31
N GLU A 111 13.10 7.35 -10.42
CA GLU A 111 11.64 7.49 -10.61
C GLU A 111 10.85 6.75 -9.52
N TYR A 112 11.25 5.52 -9.19
CA TYR A 112 10.64 4.79 -8.07
C TYR A 112 10.76 5.52 -6.73
N GLU A 113 11.95 6.09 -6.44
CA GLU A 113 12.16 6.89 -5.23
C GLU A 113 11.26 8.14 -5.22
N LEU A 114 11.17 8.85 -6.35
CA LEU A 114 10.34 10.04 -6.50
C LEU A 114 8.86 9.70 -6.29
N GLY A 115 8.37 8.62 -6.88
CA GLY A 115 7.01 8.14 -6.69
C GLY A 115 6.72 7.76 -5.24
N ASP A 116 7.67 7.14 -4.56
CA ASP A 116 7.56 6.82 -3.14
C ASP A 116 7.53 8.09 -2.26
N GLU A 117 8.37 9.09 -2.51
CA GLU A 117 8.36 10.39 -1.81
C GLU A 117 7.02 11.13 -2.01
N TYR A 118 6.51 11.19 -3.25
CA TYR A 118 5.19 11.78 -3.53
C TYR A 118 4.07 11.03 -2.82
N SER A 119 4.10 9.70 -2.84
CA SER A 119 3.08 8.87 -2.18
C SER A 119 3.06 9.04 -0.65
N ARG A 120 4.15 9.54 -0.07
CA ARG A 120 4.26 9.91 1.35
C ARG A 120 3.81 11.34 1.66
N GLY A 121 3.28 12.05 0.67
CA GLY A 121 2.77 13.40 0.84
C GLY A 121 3.76 14.52 0.52
N LYS A 122 4.95 14.20 -0.01
CA LYS A 122 5.82 15.25 -0.55
C LYS A 122 5.13 15.91 -1.75
N ARG A 123 5.27 17.22 -1.86
CA ARG A 123 4.69 18.02 -2.94
C ARG A 123 5.64 19.15 -3.30
N ASP A 124 5.71 19.44 -4.57
CA ASP A 124 6.41 20.64 -5.04
C ASP A 124 5.60 21.88 -4.66
N PRO A 125 6.25 23.01 -4.33
CA PRO A 125 5.55 24.27 -4.15
C PRO A 125 5.00 24.75 -5.49
N ALA A 126 3.74 25.19 -5.54
CA ALA A 126 3.11 25.73 -6.75
C ALA A 126 3.89 26.94 -7.33
N PHE A 127 4.51 27.72 -6.44
CA PHE A 127 5.40 28.82 -6.82
C PHE A 127 6.66 28.80 -5.97
N TRP A 128 7.84 28.74 -6.57
CA TRP A 128 9.11 28.71 -5.86
C TRP A 128 9.31 29.91 -4.91
N ALA A 129 8.88 31.09 -5.30
CA ALA A 129 8.98 32.29 -4.48
C ALA A 129 8.14 32.23 -3.19
N LEU A 130 7.08 31.42 -3.19
CA LEU A 130 6.14 31.24 -2.09
C LEU A 130 6.28 29.85 -1.42
N ARG A 131 7.40 29.15 -1.59
CA ARG A 131 7.66 27.81 -1.05
C ARG A 131 7.58 27.69 0.46
N PHE A 132 7.62 28.79 1.17
CA PHE A 132 7.43 28.85 2.62
C PHE A 132 5.97 28.75 3.07
N ILE A 133 5.02 28.73 2.11
CA ILE A 133 3.58 28.60 2.39
C ILE A 133 3.19 27.12 2.23
N PRO A 134 2.94 26.36 3.34
CA PRO A 134 2.82 24.89 3.30
C PRO A 134 1.65 24.34 2.48
N TRP A 135 0.58 25.14 2.33
CA TRP A 135 -0.62 24.70 1.60
C TRP A 135 -0.63 25.12 0.13
N LEU A 136 0.36 25.90 -0.31
CA LEU A 136 0.48 26.33 -1.70
C LEU A 136 1.40 25.39 -2.48
N VAL A 137 0.89 24.18 -2.70
CA VAL A 137 1.63 23.08 -3.33
C VAL A 137 0.93 22.62 -4.61
N GLU A 138 1.67 21.95 -5.48
CA GLU A 138 1.14 21.30 -6.66
C GLU A 138 0.28 20.08 -6.28
N GLU A 139 -0.47 19.55 -7.25
CA GLU A 139 -1.28 18.36 -7.11
C GLU A 139 -0.43 17.09 -6.90
N ASP A 140 -1.12 15.98 -6.61
CA ASP A 140 -0.47 14.70 -6.40
C ASP A 140 -0.13 14.02 -7.73
N HIS A 141 1.14 13.86 -8.01
CA HIS A 141 1.66 13.17 -9.18
C HIS A 141 2.16 11.75 -8.89
N SER A 142 1.92 11.22 -7.68
CA SER A 142 2.44 9.90 -7.28
C SER A 142 2.00 8.77 -8.20
N GLU A 143 0.72 8.78 -8.63
CA GLU A 143 0.18 7.79 -9.56
C GLU A 143 0.92 7.82 -10.91
N GLU A 144 1.11 9.01 -11.48
CA GLU A 144 1.81 9.19 -12.76
C GLU A 144 3.25 8.67 -12.68
N ILE A 145 3.98 9.10 -11.65
CA ILE A 145 5.41 8.75 -11.47
C ILE A 145 5.58 7.24 -11.29
N LEU A 146 4.80 6.63 -10.40
CA LEU A 146 4.89 5.20 -10.12
C LEU A 146 4.52 4.34 -11.32
N LYS A 147 3.50 4.73 -12.08
CA LYS A 147 3.12 4.03 -13.32
C LYS A 147 4.23 4.07 -14.35
N ARG A 148 4.84 5.24 -14.56
CA ARG A 148 5.95 5.37 -15.52
C ARG A 148 7.16 4.53 -15.13
N ALA A 149 7.53 4.51 -13.85
CA ALA A 149 8.61 3.67 -13.37
C ALA A 149 8.33 2.17 -13.60
N LEU A 150 7.10 1.72 -13.31
CA LEU A 150 6.66 0.34 -13.55
C LEU A 150 6.61 -0.02 -15.04
N GLU A 151 6.15 0.88 -15.92
CA GLU A 151 6.14 0.66 -17.37
C GLU A 151 7.55 0.45 -17.92
N ARG A 152 8.55 1.16 -17.37
CA ARG A 152 9.94 1.08 -17.82
C ARG A 152 10.71 -0.12 -17.29
N ALA A 153 10.51 -0.46 -16.04
CA ALA A 153 11.22 -1.54 -15.39
C ALA A 153 10.28 -2.37 -14.50
N PRO A 154 9.32 -3.10 -15.07
CA PRO A 154 8.30 -3.83 -14.32
C PRO A 154 8.88 -4.84 -13.32
N PHE A 155 10.02 -5.44 -13.63
CA PHE A 155 10.68 -6.43 -12.76
C PHE A 155 11.78 -5.85 -11.87
N SER A 156 11.78 -4.55 -11.65
CA SER A 156 12.68 -3.89 -10.69
C SER A 156 12.44 -4.40 -9.26
N PRO A 157 13.47 -4.49 -8.42
CA PRO A 157 13.32 -4.75 -6.99
C PRO A 157 12.37 -3.76 -6.27
N PHE A 158 12.17 -2.58 -6.83
CA PHE A 158 11.25 -1.57 -6.32
C PHE A 158 9.79 -1.77 -6.77
N GLY A 159 9.56 -2.62 -7.79
CA GLY A 159 8.24 -2.89 -8.36
C GLY A 159 7.17 -3.28 -7.32
N PRO A 160 7.42 -4.26 -6.45
CA PRO A 160 6.43 -4.66 -5.45
C PRO A 160 5.99 -3.52 -4.54
N ARG A 161 6.93 -2.66 -4.16
CA ARG A 161 6.64 -1.49 -3.32
C ARG A 161 5.83 -0.44 -4.09
N ALA A 162 6.15 -0.22 -5.36
CA ALA A 162 5.40 0.70 -6.21
C ALA A 162 3.96 0.24 -6.42
N HIS A 163 3.74 -1.05 -6.69
CA HIS A 163 2.41 -1.63 -6.77
C HIS A 163 1.62 -1.48 -5.47
N LEU A 164 2.24 -1.69 -4.29
CA LEU A 164 1.60 -1.43 -3.00
C LEU A 164 1.18 0.03 -2.84
N ARG A 165 2.03 0.97 -3.26
CA ARG A 165 1.71 2.40 -3.21
C ARG A 165 0.54 2.75 -4.12
N LEU A 166 0.54 2.23 -5.34
CA LEU A 166 -0.60 2.41 -6.26
C LEU A 166 -1.88 1.79 -5.71
N ALA A 167 -1.81 0.58 -5.13
CA ALA A 167 -2.94 -0.05 -4.48
C ALA A 167 -3.53 0.85 -3.38
N TYR A 168 -2.67 1.44 -2.55
CA TYR A 168 -3.08 2.40 -1.52
C TYR A 168 -3.73 3.65 -2.10
N ILE A 169 -3.11 4.27 -3.13
CA ILE A 169 -3.63 5.47 -3.80
C ILE A 169 -5.03 5.19 -4.37
N TYR A 170 -5.21 4.04 -5.03
CA TYR A 170 -6.49 3.64 -5.59
C TYR A 170 -7.55 3.36 -4.54
N ASP A 171 -7.17 2.74 -3.44
CA ASP A 171 -8.10 2.49 -2.35
C ASP A 171 -8.59 3.80 -1.71
N GLN A 172 -7.70 4.75 -1.44
CA GLN A 172 -8.05 6.08 -0.95
C GLN A 172 -8.96 6.85 -1.92
N ALA A 173 -8.80 6.63 -3.22
CA ALA A 173 -9.66 7.19 -4.26
C ALA A 173 -10.99 6.43 -4.42
N GLY A 174 -11.25 5.37 -3.65
CA GLY A 174 -12.42 4.50 -3.77
C GLY A 174 -12.41 3.61 -5.01
N LYS A 175 -11.30 3.52 -5.72
CA LYS A 175 -11.07 2.68 -6.91
C LYS A 175 -10.66 1.27 -6.50
N VAL A 176 -11.53 0.57 -5.77
CA VAL A 176 -11.20 -0.72 -5.14
C VAL A 176 -10.74 -1.77 -6.15
N ARG A 177 -11.30 -1.80 -7.37
CA ARG A 177 -10.89 -2.75 -8.40
C ARG A 177 -9.46 -2.51 -8.87
N ASP A 178 -9.11 -1.23 -9.11
CA ASP A 178 -7.75 -0.87 -9.53
C ASP A 178 -6.74 -1.19 -8.42
N SER A 179 -7.12 -1.01 -7.15
CA SER A 179 -6.30 -1.42 -5.99
C SER A 179 -6.06 -2.94 -5.99
N ILE A 180 -7.11 -3.73 -6.17
CA ILE A 180 -7.01 -5.19 -6.26
C ILE A 180 -6.11 -5.64 -7.42
N ASP A 181 -6.20 -4.98 -8.58
CA ASP A 181 -5.36 -5.31 -9.72
C ASP A 181 -3.87 -5.08 -9.42
N GLN A 182 -3.52 -4.00 -8.72
CA GLN A 182 -2.14 -3.78 -8.27
C GLN A 182 -1.65 -4.85 -7.28
N LEU A 183 -2.52 -5.31 -6.38
CA LEU A 183 -2.17 -6.38 -5.44
C LEU A 183 -2.01 -7.74 -6.14
N ARG A 184 -2.82 -8.02 -7.17
CA ARG A 184 -2.67 -9.22 -8.02
C ARG A 184 -1.33 -9.25 -8.74
N GLU A 185 -0.85 -8.10 -9.25
CA GLU A 185 0.47 -8.00 -9.87
C GLU A 185 1.57 -8.44 -8.91
N ILE A 186 1.51 -8.00 -7.63
CA ILE A 186 2.51 -8.42 -6.63
C ILE A 186 2.45 -9.92 -6.38
N VAL A 187 1.26 -10.47 -6.22
CA VAL A 187 1.07 -11.89 -5.91
C VAL A 187 1.50 -12.78 -7.08
N ARG A 188 1.30 -12.32 -8.31
CA ARG A 188 1.65 -13.06 -9.53
C ARG A 188 3.14 -12.95 -9.86
N ASP A 189 3.67 -11.74 -9.90
CA ASP A 189 4.96 -11.42 -10.53
C ASP A 189 6.12 -11.35 -9.55
N TYR A 190 5.83 -11.14 -8.25
CA TYR A 190 6.87 -10.98 -7.23
C TYR A 190 6.71 -11.93 -6.04
N PRO A 191 6.63 -13.26 -6.29
CA PRO A 191 6.33 -14.22 -5.24
C PRO A 191 7.36 -14.28 -4.11
N ASN A 192 8.59 -13.83 -4.36
CA ASN A 192 9.68 -13.85 -3.38
C ASN A 192 9.95 -12.48 -2.72
N SER A 193 9.12 -11.48 -2.97
CA SER A 193 9.27 -10.17 -2.35
C SER A 193 8.77 -10.17 -0.90
N GLU A 194 9.30 -9.29 -0.07
CA GLU A 194 8.80 -9.08 1.30
C GLU A 194 7.32 -8.64 1.30
N GLN A 195 6.92 -7.94 0.24
CA GLN A 195 5.56 -7.42 0.06
C GLN A 195 4.54 -8.51 -0.27
N HIS A 196 4.98 -9.67 -0.80
CA HIS A 196 4.11 -10.73 -1.26
C HIS A 196 3.15 -11.24 -0.18
N LYS A 197 3.66 -11.52 1.01
CA LYS A 197 2.85 -11.98 2.15
C LYS A 197 1.68 -11.03 2.44
N TYR A 198 1.98 -9.76 2.50
CA TYR A 198 1.01 -8.71 2.83
C TYR A 198 0.08 -8.39 1.68
N ALA A 199 0.58 -8.46 0.45
CA ALA A 199 -0.24 -8.32 -0.74
C ALA A 199 -1.31 -9.41 -0.84
N MET A 200 -0.99 -10.66 -0.48
CA MET A 200 -1.97 -11.75 -0.43
C MET A 200 -3.08 -11.46 0.59
N LEU A 201 -2.75 -10.99 1.79
CA LEU A 201 -3.75 -10.65 2.81
C LEU A 201 -4.64 -9.49 2.39
N ALA A 202 -4.03 -8.41 1.86
CA ALA A 202 -4.76 -7.25 1.37
C ALA A 202 -5.64 -7.59 0.17
N LEU A 203 -5.15 -8.41 -0.76
CA LEU A 203 -5.91 -8.92 -1.90
C LEU A 203 -7.14 -9.70 -1.44
N ALA A 204 -6.97 -10.64 -0.51
CA ALA A 204 -8.07 -11.41 0.02
C ALA A 204 -9.13 -10.53 0.68
N GLU A 205 -8.73 -9.55 1.50
CA GLU A 205 -9.68 -8.63 2.14
C GLU A 205 -10.43 -7.77 1.12
N GLY A 206 -9.72 -7.21 0.12
CA GLY A 206 -10.35 -6.41 -0.95
C GLY A 206 -11.36 -7.22 -1.77
N LEU A 207 -11.02 -8.47 -2.10
CA LEU A 207 -11.91 -9.39 -2.81
C LEU A 207 -13.15 -9.75 -1.98
N LEU A 208 -12.99 -10.01 -0.67
CA LEU A 208 -14.10 -10.24 0.24
C LEU A 208 -15.03 -9.02 0.33
N GLU A 209 -14.46 -7.83 0.39
CA GLU A 209 -15.24 -6.58 0.43
C GLU A 209 -16.05 -6.38 -0.88
N LEU A 210 -15.45 -6.63 -2.05
CA LEU A 210 -16.18 -6.59 -3.32
C LEU A 210 -17.29 -7.64 -3.37
N SER A 211 -17.01 -8.85 -2.87
CA SER A 211 -18.00 -9.92 -2.83
C SER A 211 -19.21 -9.55 -1.98
N ARG A 212 -19.03 -8.87 -0.84
CA ARG A 212 -20.15 -8.37 -0.01
C ARG A 212 -21.01 -7.31 -0.71
N ARG A 213 -20.43 -6.53 -1.61
CA ARG A 213 -21.16 -5.53 -2.42
C ARG A 213 -21.96 -6.15 -3.55
N GLY A 214 -21.80 -7.44 -3.79
CA GLY A 214 -22.44 -8.21 -4.83
C GLY A 214 -21.62 -8.29 -6.11
N ASP A 215 -21.01 -9.44 -6.35
CA ASP A 215 -20.16 -9.73 -7.50
C ASP A 215 -20.84 -10.56 -8.60
N GLY A 216 -22.16 -10.72 -8.50
CA GLY A 216 -22.95 -11.44 -9.48
C GLY A 216 -22.68 -12.95 -9.51
N ASP A 217 -21.57 -13.42 -10.04
CA ASP A 217 -21.25 -14.85 -10.23
C ASP A 217 -20.41 -15.49 -9.10
N GLY A 218 -19.98 -14.68 -8.11
CA GLY A 218 -19.13 -15.16 -7.00
C GLY A 218 -17.67 -15.37 -7.37
N ALA A 219 -17.17 -14.73 -8.41
CA ALA A 219 -15.78 -14.86 -8.79
C ALA A 219 -14.83 -14.32 -7.72
N TYR A 220 -15.15 -13.17 -7.15
CA TYR A 220 -14.30 -12.54 -6.12
C TYR A 220 -14.20 -13.37 -4.84
N ILE A 221 -15.32 -13.97 -4.39
CA ILE A 221 -15.28 -14.81 -3.20
C ILE A 221 -14.48 -16.11 -3.41
N ARG A 222 -14.55 -16.71 -4.60
CA ARG A 222 -13.75 -17.87 -4.94
C ARG A 222 -12.28 -17.52 -4.99
N GLU A 223 -11.92 -16.41 -5.65
CA GLU A 223 -10.55 -15.94 -5.71
C GLU A 223 -10.00 -15.62 -4.32
N ALA A 224 -10.80 -14.98 -3.44
CA ALA A 224 -10.40 -14.71 -2.07
C ALA A 224 -10.08 -15.99 -1.29
N ALA A 225 -10.93 -17.00 -1.41
CA ALA A 225 -10.71 -18.30 -0.78
C ALA A 225 -9.43 -18.98 -1.30
N ASP A 226 -9.19 -18.94 -2.62
CA ASP A 226 -7.98 -19.49 -3.24
C ASP A 226 -6.70 -18.77 -2.78
N VAL A 227 -6.75 -17.44 -2.67
CA VAL A 227 -5.62 -16.63 -2.17
C VAL A 227 -5.31 -16.98 -0.71
N LEU A 228 -6.33 -17.07 0.13
CA LEU A 228 -6.18 -17.45 1.54
C LEU A 228 -5.68 -18.89 1.73
N ALA A 229 -6.13 -19.83 0.90
CA ALA A 229 -5.65 -21.21 0.93
C ALA A 229 -4.16 -21.27 0.55
N ARG A 230 -3.77 -20.61 -0.56
CA ARG A 230 -2.36 -20.50 -0.97
C ARG A 230 -1.50 -19.77 0.07
N PHE A 231 -2.05 -18.78 0.76
CA PHE A 231 -1.34 -18.11 1.85
C PHE A 231 -0.99 -19.11 2.96
N LYS A 232 -1.96 -19.92 3.39
CA LYS A 232 -1.78 -20.92 4.44
C LYS A 232 -0.76 -22.00 4.07
N GLU A 233 -0.74 -22.43 2.81
CA GLU A 233 0.25 -23.37 2.30
C GLU A 233 1.67 -22.78 2.30
N ARG A 234 1.79 -21.52 1.92
CA ARG A 234 3.09 -20.86 1.76
C ARG A 234 3.66 -20.35 3.09
N TYR A 235 2.81 -19.95 4.02
CA TYR A 235 3.17 -19.35 5.31
C TYR A 235 2.49 -20.08 6.48
N PRO A 236 2.79 -21.39 6.70
CA PRO A 236 2.04 -22.23 7.64
C PRO A 236 2.16 -21.79 9.11
N ASP A 237 3.30 -21.17 9.48
CA ASP A 237 3.58 -20.73 10.86
C ASP A 237 3.46 -19.21 11.01
N SER A 238 2.61 -18.59 10.23
CA SER A 238 2.45 -17.14 10.21
C SER A 238 1.62 -16.66 11.39
N GLU A 239 1.96 -15.50 11.95
CA GLU A 239 1.19 -14.86 13.04
C GLU A 239 -0.25 -14.54 12.61
N GLU A 240 -0.49 -14.46 11.30
CA GLU A 240 -1.80 -14.20 10.72
C GLU A 240 -2.67 -15.45 10.52
N ASP A 241 -2.22 -16.66 10.91
CA ASP A 241 -2.98 -17.90 10.68
C ASP A 241 -4.40 -17.84 11.25
N ASP A 242 -4.57 -17.30 12.46
CA ASP A 242 -5.90 -17.13 13.05
C ASP A 242 -6.79 -16.16 12.27
N TRP A 243 -6.22 -15.10 11.73
CA TRP A 243 -6.94 -14.17 10.85
C TRP A 243 -7.33 -14.85 9.54
N VAL A 244 -6.40 -15.56 8.91
CA VAL A 244 -6.63 -16.31 7.65
C VAL A 244 -7.71 -17.36 7.84
N ARG A 245 -7.68 -18.11 8.94
CA ARG A 245 -8.70 -19.12 9.28
C ARG A 245 -10.09 -18.50 9.40
N ARG A 246 -10.21 -17.37 10.10
CA ARG A 246 -11.48 -16.64 10.20
C ARG A 246 -11.98 -16.15 8.85
N LYS A 247 -11.08 -15.63 8.00
CA LYS A 247 -11.44 -15.16 6.66
C LYS A 247 -11.84 -16.29 5.71
N LEU A 248 -11.22 -17.46 5.84
CA LEU A 248 -11.66 -18.66 5.12
C LEU A 248 -13.06 -19.10 5.52
N LEU A 249 -13.38 -19.09 6.82
CA LEU A 249 -14.74 -19.39 7.30
C LEU A 249 -15.74 -18.34 6.80
N GLU A 250 -15.41 -17.05 6.90
CA GLU A 250 -16.23 -15.97 6.35
C GLU A 250 -16.49 -16.16 4.84
N SER A 251 -15.48 -16.57 4.08
CA SER A 251 -15.63 -16.83 2.64
C SER A 251 -16.61 -17.99 2.36
N LYS A 252 -16.59 -19.04 3.18
CA LYS A 252 -17.54 -20.15 3.11
C LYS A 252 -18.96 -19.68 3.44
N ASP A 253 -19.13 -18.87 4.48
CA ASP A 253 -20.43 -18.31 4.83
C ASP A 253 -21.04 -17.44 3.72
N ILE A 254 -20.22 -16.60 3.08
CA ILE A 254 -20.69 -15.78 1.95
C ILE A 254 -21.08 -16.66 0.76
N GLN A 255 -20.32 -17.70 0.45
CA GLN A 255 -20.64 -18.64 -0.63
C GLN A 255 -21.95 -19.42 -0.33
N ALA A 256 -22.07 -19.92 0.89
CA ALA A 256 -23.26 -20.58 1.37
C ALA A 256 -24.51 -19.67 1.32
N GLN A 257 -24.38 -18.41 1.76
CA GLN A 257 -25.48 -17.44 1.71
C GLN A 257 -25.99 -17.20 0.29
N ARG A 258 -25.08 -17.12 -0.69
CA ARG A 258 -25.50 -16.94 -2.10
C ARG A 258 -26.32 -18.12 -2.63
N ILE A 259 -25.94 -19.35 -2.25
CA ILE A 259 -26.71 -20.54 -2.65
C ILE A 259 -28.06 -20.56 -1.90
N TYR A 260 -28.06 -20.16 -0.65
CA TYR A 260 -29.29 -20.02 0.14
C TYR A 260 -30.23 -18.98 -0.45
N ASP A 261 -29.72 -17.82 -0.87
CA ASP A 261 -30.52 -16.77 -1.53
C ASP A 261 -31.17 -17.26 -2.84
N MET A 262 -30.49 -18.14 -3.58
CA MET A 262 -31.08 -18.82 -4.74
C MET A 262 -32.21 -19.76 -4.32
N ALA A 263 -32.06 -20.50 -3.24
CA ALA A 263 -33.12 -21.35 -2.71
C ALA A 263 -34.35 -20.50 -2.31
N GLU A 264 -34.14 -19.40 -1.60
CA GLU A 264 -35.19 -18.43 -1.23
C GLU A 264 -35.93 -17.88 -2.46
N PHE A 265 -35.18 -17.52 -3.52
CA PHE A 265 -35.77 -17.05 -4.77
C PHE A 265 -36.69 -18.11 -5.39
N TYR A 266 -36.27 -19.38 -5.46
CA TYR A 266 -37.09 -20.47 -5.99
C TYR A 266 -38.30 -20.76 -5.08
N ARG A 267 -38.16 -20.71 -3.78
CA ARG A 267 -39.22 -20.86 -2.81
C ARG A 267 -40.32 -19.80 -3.02
N LYS A 268 -39.92 -18.53 -3.12
CA LYS A 268 -40.81 -17.40 -3.37
C LYS A 268 -41.49 -17.47 -4.75
N SER A 269 -40.83 -18.10 -5.72
CA SER A 269 -41.34 -18.36 -7.07
C SER A 269 -42.26 -19.57 -7.17
N GLY A 270 -42.55 -20.26 -6.05
CA GLY A 270 -43.41 -21.45 -6.01
C GLY A 270 -42.75 -22.72 -6.57
N ARG A 271 -41.45 -22.70 -6.84
CA ARG A 271 -40.67 -23.83 -7.38
C ARG A 271 -40.02 -24.63 -6.25
N LYS A 272 -40.86 -25.37 -5.52
CA LYS A 272 -40.49 -26.07 -4.29
C LYS A 272 -39.30 -27.04 -4.48
N GLU A 273 -39.36 -27.89 -5.52
CA GLU A 273 -38.29 -28.87 -5.82
C GLU A 273 -36.94 -28.21 -6.13
N ALA A 274 -36.94 -27.04 -6.77
CA ALA A 274 -35.71 -26.30 -7.02
C ALA A 274 -35.16 -25.72 -5.72
N ALA A 275 -36.01 -25.16 -4.85
CA ALA A 275 -35.60 -24.67 -3.55
C ALA A 275 -34.97 -25.76 -2.69
N GLU A 276 -35.58 -26.93 -2.60
CA GLU A 276 -35.05 -28.10 -1.88
C GLU A 276 -33.65 -28.50 -2.36
N ARG A 277 -33.42 -28.52 -3.70
CA ARG A 277 -32.08 -28.84 -4.27
C ARG A 277 -31.03 -27.83 -3.85
N TYR A 278 -31.35 -26.54 -3.84
CA TYR A 278 -30.39 -25.49 -3.44
C TYR A 278 -30.16 -25.51 -1.92
N LEU A 279 -31.17 -25.72 -1.09
CA LEU A 279 -31.00 -25.91 0.36
C LEU A 279 -30.11 -27.12 0.66
N ALA A 280 -30.39 -28.27 0.02
CA ALA A 280 -29.58 -29.47 0.16
C ALA A 280 -28.11 -29.24 -0.27
N LYS A 281 -27.90 -28.45 -1.32
CA LYS A 281 -26.57 -28.06 -1.76
C LYS A 281 -25.82 -27.23 -0.71
N VAL A 282 -26.49 -26.28 -0.05
CA VAL A 282 -25.88 -25.50 1.06
C VAL A 282 -25.42 -26.45 2.16
N VAL A 283 -26.27 -27.36 2.62
CA VAL A 283 -25.94 -28.29 3.71
C VAL A 283 -24.79 -29.22 3.34
N SER A 284 -24.76 -29.72 2.09
CA SER A 284 -23.73 -30.67 1.64
C SER A 284 -22.37 -30.02 1.39
N GLU A 285 -22.33 -28.80 0.81
CA GLU A 285 -21.09 -28.13 0.43
C GLU A 285 -20.49 -27.27 1.55
N TYR A 286 -21.35 -26.72 2.44
CA TYR A 286 -20.95 -25.78 3.49
C TYR A 286 -21.55 -26.13 4.87
N PRO A 287 -21.35 -27.34 5.39
CA PRO A 287 -22.05 -27.81 6.59
C PRO A 287 -21.79 -27.00 7.84
N GLU A 288 -20.63 -26.33 7.92
CA GLU A 288 -20.23 -25.49 9.06
C GLU A 288 -20.75 -24.05 8.98
N SER A 289 -21.47 -23.69 7.93
CA SER A 289 -21.92 -22.31 7.70
C SER A 289 -23.26 -21.99 8.38
N LEU A 290 -23.48 -20.72 8.73
CA LEU A 290 -24.77 -20.25 9.23
C LEU A 290 -25.95 -20.52 8.27
N PRO A 291 -25.80 -20.32 6.95
CA PRO A 291 -26.85 -20.66 5.99
C PRO A 291 -27.18 -22.16 5.96
N ALA A 292 -26.22 -23.04 6.22
CA ALA A 292 -26.48 -24.49 6.26
C ALA A 292 -27.49 -24.84 7.33
N ALA A 293 -27.35 -24.28 8.53
CA ALA A 293 -28.30 -24.50 9.60
C ALA A 293 -29.71 -24.03 9.27
N ARG A 294 -29.86 -22.87 8.66
CA ARG A 294 -31.15 -22.38 8.20
C ARG A 294 -31.73 -23.29 7.11
N SER A 295 -30.85 -23.76 6.21
CA SER A 295 -31.25 -24.68 5.13
C SER A 295 -31.77 -26.01 5.68
N GLU A 296 -31.16 -26.54 6.73
CA GLU A 296 -31.63 -27.77 7.40
C GLU A 296 -33.02 -27.56 8.03
N GLU A 297 -33.24 -26.47 8.75
CA GLU A 297 -34.54 -26.12 9.33
C GLU A 297 -35.61 -26.03 8.26
N GLU A 298 -35.34 -25.35 7.14
CA GLU A 298 -36.29 -25.21 6.02
C GLU A 298 -36.53 -26.53 5.30
N LEU A 299 -35.51 -27.39 5.11
CA LEU A 299 -35.68 -28.71 4.52
C LEU A 299 -36.58 -29.61 5.38
N VAL A 300 -36.50 -29.51 6.70
CA VAL A 300 -37.40 -30.22 7.62
C VAL A 300 -38.85 -29.76 7.45
N GLU A 301 -39.07 -28.46 7.20
CA GLU A 301 -40.42 -27.94 6.95
C GLU A 301 -40.98 -28.37 5.58
N LEU A 302 -40.10 -28.46 4.57
CA LEU A 302 -40.46 -28.81 3.21
C LEU A 302 -40.66 -30.34 3.02
N ASP A 303 -39.77 -31.16 3.55
CA ASP A 303 -39.84 -32.62 3.53
C ASP A 303 -39.04 -33.24 4.70
N LYS A 304 -39.81 -33.81 5.68
CA LYS A 304 -39.21 -34.44 6.87
C LYS A 304 -38.30 -35.64 6.60
N SER A 305 -38.34 -36.21 5.37
CA SER A 305 -37.56 -37.38 4.98
C SER A 305 -36.11 -37.02 4.56
N PHE A 306 -35.78 -35.74 4.42
CA PHE A 306 -34.53 -35.26 3.83
C PHE A 306 -33.38 -35.12 4.84
N LEU A 307 -33.61 -35.24 6.14
CA LEU A 307 -32.53 -35.14 7.12
C LEU A 307 -31.62 -36.36 7.02
N PRO A 308 -30.33 -36.21 6.69
CA PRO A 308 -29.35 -37.26 6.95
C PRO A 308 -29.36 -37.52 8.46
N GLY A 309 -29.79 -38.75 8.88
CA GLY A 309 -29.83 -39.08 10.29
C GLY A 309 -28.52 -38.74 10.96
N ASP A 310 -28.54 -38.22 12.16
CA ASP A 310 -27.45 -37.91 13.07
C ASP A 310 -26.66 -36.61 12.93
N PHE A 311 -26.77 -35.85 11.88
CA PHE A 311 -26.08 -34.53 11.81
C PHE A 311 -27.02 -33.41 12.28
N ARG A 312 -26.94 -33.05 13.55
CA ARG A 312 -27.46 -31.79 14.07
C ARG A 312 -26.27 -30.86 14.33
N PRO A 313 -26.01 -29.86 13.49
CA PRO A 313 -25.02 -28.86 13.82
C PRO A 313 -25.41 -28.18 15.14
N ASP A 314 -24.51 -28.17 16.10
CA ASP A 314 -24.71 -27.48 17.37
C ASP A 314 -24.83 -25.96 17.09
N PRO A 315 -25.98 -25.34 17.38
CA PRO A 315 -26.15 -23.89 17.13
C PRO A 315 -25.20 -23.04 17.97
N GLU A 316 -24.66 -23.57 19.09
CA GLU A 316 -23.70 -22.86 19.95
C GLU A 316 -22.25 -22.97 19.43
N SER A 317 -21.92 -23.98 18.60
CA SER A 317 -20.60 -24.13 17.99
C SER A 317 -20.36 -23.17 16.82
N ARG A 318 -21.38 -22.44 16.40
CA ARG A 318 -21.34 -21.54 15.26
C ARG A 318 -20.68 -20.25 15.64
N LEU A 319 -19.76 -19.83 14.78
CA LEU A 319 -19.08 -18.55 14.95
C LEU A 319 -20.06 -17.42 15.22
N PRO A 320 -19.81 -16.61 16.24
CA PRO A 320 -20.60 -15.42 16.46
C PRO A 320 -20.56 -14.52 15.23
N LYS A 321 -21.63 -13.73 15.05
CA LYS A 321 -21.83 -12.73 14.01
C LYS A 321 -20.54 -12.30 13.31
N ILE A 322 -20.54 -12.30 11.98
CA ILE A 322 -19.42 -11.84 11.17
C ILE A 322 -18.90 -10.52 11.74
N VAL A 323 -17.90 -10.59 12.60
CA VAL A 323 -17.17 -9.42 13.04
C VAL A 323 -16.09 -9.20 11.98
N ALA A 324 -16.19 -8.13 11.25
CA ALA A 324 -15.13 -7.78 10.32
C ALA A 324 -13.85 -7.52 11.12
N TYR A 325 -12.84 -8.33 10.91
CA TYR A 325 -11.54 -8.19 11.55
C TYR A 325 -10.65 -7.34 10.63
N PRO A 326 -10.05 -6.24 11.12
CA PRO A 326 -9.07 -5.48 10.35
C PRO A 326 -7.86 -6.36 10.04
N LEU A 327 -7.13 -5.98 8.99
CA LEU A 327 -5.83 -6.60 8.70
C LEU A 327 -4.93 -6.59 9.93
N PRO A 328 -4.13 -7.63 10.15
CA PRO A 328 -3.14 -7.64 11.21
C PRO A 328 -2.28 -6.36 11.19
N ARG A 329 -1.93 -5.84 12.36
CA ARG A 329 -1.21 -4.56 12.50
C ARG A 329 0.09 -4.52 11.69
N GLU A 330 0.75 -5.63 11.52
CA GLU A 330 1.98 -5.72 10.73
C GLU A 330 1.73 -5.64 9.24
N ALA A 331 0.70 -6.29 8.73
CA ALA A 331 0.25 -6.13 7.36
C ALA A 331 -0.16 -4.69 7.06
N GLN A 332 -0.84 -4.03 8.00
CA GLN A 332 -1.15 -2.61 7.93
C GLN A 332 0.12 -1.74 7.87
N ARG A 333 1.13 -2.02 8.72
CA ARG A 333 2.39 -1.25 8.77
C ARG A 333 3.17 -1.28 7.46
N ILE A 334 3.17 -2.40 6.74
CA ILE A 334 3.90 -2.52 5.47
C ILE A 334 3.18 -1.82 4.33
N LEU A 335 1.86 -1.83 4.33
CA LEU A 335 1.06 -0.99 3.43
C LEU A 335 1.30 0.51 3.69
N ILE A 336 1.60 0.88 4.92
CA ILE A 336 1.76 2.26 5.39
C ILE A 336 3.20 2.81 5.28
N ALA A 337 4.15 2.14 4.73
CA ALA A 337 5.55 2.56 4.54
C ALA A 337 6.52 2.30 5.71
N PRO A 338 7.60 1.60 5.48
CA PRO A 338 8.72 1.56 6.40
C PRO A 338 9.38 2.95 6.45
N GLY A 339 9.36 3.59 7.60
CA GLY A 339 10.13 4.81 7.91
C GLY A 339 9.39 6.15 7.83
N GLY A 340 8.06 6.17 7.69
CA GLY A 340 7.26 7.40 7.83
C GLY A 340 6.69 7.55 9.24
N ASP A 341 6.63 8.78 9.74
CA ASP A 341 5.96 9.12 10.99
C ASP A 341 4.52 8.60 10.97
N HIS A 342 4.19 7.77 11.94
CA HIS A 342 2.97 6.97 12.02
C HIS A 342 1.67 7.78 12.24
N HIS A 343 1.72 9.11 12.20
CA HIS A 343 0.61 9.95 12.65
C HIS A 343 -0.47 10.26 11.60
N ASN A 344 -0.29 9.92 10.31
CA ASN A 344 -1.23 10.34 9.26
C ASN A 344 -1.64 9.24 8.25
N LEU A 345 -1.44 7.97 8.56
CA LEU A 345 -1.76 6.91 7.61
C LEU A 345 -2.90 6.04 8.14
N VAL A 346 -4.06 6.23 7.56
CA VAL A 346 -5.22 5.36 7.80
C VAL A 346 -5.00 4.05 7.06
N PRO A 347 -5.16 2.88 7.69
CA PRO A 347 -5.07 1.58 7.02
C PRO A 347 -6.04 1.49 5.86
N ILE A 348 -5.66 0.79 4.78
CA ILE A 348 -6.45 0.66 3.55
C ILE A 348 -7.91 0.23 3.82
N TYR A 349 -8.18 -0.50 4.90
CA TYR A 349 -9.49 -1.06 5.21
C TYR A 349 -10.14 -0.54 6.51
N ASP A 350 -9.55 0.47 7.16
CA ASP A 350 -10.03 0.97 8.46
C ASP A 350 -10.89 2.27 8.37
N LEU A 351 -11.17 2.71 7.16
CA LEU A 351 -11.77 4.03 6.88
C LEU A 351 -13.22 4.24 7.36
N LYS A 352 -13.87 3.24 7.98
CA LYS A 352 -15.29 3.37 8.38
C LYS A 352 -15.66 2.81 9.75
N ARG A 353 -14.71 2.50 10.63
CA ARG A 353 -15.05 1.98 11.96
C ARG A 353 -14.61 2.93 13.06
N LYS A 354 -15.60 3.49 13.74
CA LYS A 354 -15.43 3.92 15.14
C LYS A 354 -14.95 2.71 15.93
N GLU A 355 -13.84 2.87 16.64
CA GLU A 355 -13.46 1.91 17.67
C GLU A 355 -14.67 1.63 18.55
N PRO A 356 -14.95 0.35 18.91
CA PRO A 356 -15.92 0.09 19.93
C PRO A 356 -15.41 0.78 21.21
N GLU A 357 -16.20 1.71 21.75
CA GLU A 357 -15.95 2.30 23.05
C GLU A 357 -15.61 1.18 24.03
N ALA A 358 -14.45 1.31 24.67
CA ALA A 358 -14.07 0.40 25.75
C ALA A 358 -15.21 0.40 26.77
N PRO A 359 -15.62 -0.77 27.30
CA PRO A 359 -16.66 -0.83 28.31
C PRO A 359 -16.23 0.06 29.48
N ALA A 360 -17.11 0.96 29.87
CA ALA A 360 -16.92 1.83 31.02
C ALA A 360 -16.51 1.00 32.24
N PRO A 361 -15.53 1.45 33.05
CA PRO A 361 -15.17 0.74 34.26
C PRO A 361 -16.41 0.62 35.14
N ALA A 362 -16.69 -0.60 35.62
CA ALA A 362 -17.78 -0.88 36.52
C ALA A 362 -17.66 0.03 37.76
N GLU A 363 -18.68 0.85 38.01
CA GLU A 363 -18.85 1.58 39.26
C GLU A 363 -18.95 0.56 40.40
N ASN A 364 -17.89 0.45 41.20
CA ASN A 364 -17.95 -0.23 42.48
C ASN A 364 -18.72 0.67 43.43
N GLY A 365 -19.92 0.23 43.75
CA GLY A 365 -20.76 0.80 44.75
C GLY A 365 -20.12 0.86 46.14
N ASP A 366 -20.35 1.97 46.73
CA ASP A 366 -20.15 2.44 48.08
C ASP A 366 -20.43 1.41 49.18
N GLY A 367 -19.60 1.40 50.20
CA GLY A 367 -19.79 0.56 51.41
C GLY A 367 -18.77 0.88 52.52
N SER A 368 -18.91 2.08 53.11
CA SER A 368 -18.57 2.47 54.49
C SER A 368 -17.77 1.52 55.41
N ALA A 369 -16.68 1.95 55.96
CA ALA A 369 -16.41 2.20 57.42
C ALA A 369 -14.91 2.22 57.73
N SER A 370 -14.44 3.36 58.24
CA SER A 370 -13.25 3.55 59.10
C SER A 370 -13.57 3.03 60.53
N PRO A 371 -12.66 3.04 61.53
CA PRO A 371 -11.26 3.44 61.57
C PRO A 371 -10.32 2.44 62.34
N ASP A 372 -9.01 2.63 62.29
CA ASP A 372 -8.08 2.77 63.42
C ASP A 372 -6.62 2.59 63.02
N ALA A 373 -5.83 3.63 63.32
CA ALA A 373 -4.37 3.59 63.32
C ALA A 373 -3.89 2.98 64.69
N PRO A 374 -2.60 2.58 64.89
CA PRO A 374 -1.49 3.50 64.92
C PRO A 374 -0.05 3.02 64.58
N ALA A 375 0.78 4.04 64.34
CA ALA A 375 2.18 4.23 64.69
C ALA A 375 3.33 3.29 64.29
N ALA A 376 4.29 3.91 63.67
CA ALA A 376 5.68 3.51 63.44
C ALA A 376 6.48 3.22 64.75
N PRO A 377 7.75 2.71 64.73
CA PRO A 377 8.87 3.45 64.20
C PRO A 377 10.12 2.65 63.68
N GLY A 378 10.91 3.31 62.90
CA GLY A 378 12.35 3.51 63.11
C GLY A 378 13.38 2.51 62.64
N GLY A 379 14.33 2.99 61.85
CA GLY A 379 15.70 2.64 62.12
C GLY A 379 16.63 2.25 60.96
N LYS A 380 17.28 3.21 60.38
CA LYS A 380 18.76 3.33 60.10
C LYS A 380 19.49 2.32 59.18
N THR A 381 19.99 2.88 58.11
CA THR A 381 21.42 3.00 57.71
C THR A 381 22.24 1.73 57.47
N ALA A 382 22.77 1.56 56.28
CA ALA A 382 24.20 1.68 55.96
C ALA A 382 24.54 1.01 54.61
N THR A 383 25.09 1.78 53.72
CA THR A 383 26.14 1.41 52.75
C THR A 383 27.45 1.15 53.55
N PRO A 384 28.59 0.64 52.98
CA PRO A 384 28.99 0.48 51.60
C PRO A 384 29.89 -0.76 51.28
N GLU A 385 30.47 -0.74 50.06
CA GLU A 385 31.78 -1.21 49.62
C GLU A 385 31.96 -2.65 49.07
N ASP A 386 32.42 -2.55 47.81
CA ASP A 386 33.61 -3.18 47.18
C ASP A 386 33.70 -4.69 46.85
N GLY A 387 34.00 -4.89 45.61
CA GLY A 387 35.20 -5.62 45.22
C GLY A 387 35.00 -7.01 44.58
N LYS A 388 34.98 -7.09 43.34
CA LYS A 388 35.98 -7.70 42.42
C LYS A 388 35.39 -7.84 41.02
#